data_9ba8d4467089caff98ae72abc278a413
#
_entry.id   9ba8d4467089caff98ae72abc278a413
#
_cell.length_a   1.000
_cell.length_b   1.000
_cell.length_c   1.000
_cell.angle_alpha   90.00
_cell.angle_beta   90.00
_cell.angle_gamma   90.00
#
_symmetry.space_group_name_H-M   'P 1'
#
loop_
_entity.id
_entity.type
_entity.pdbx_description
1 polymer ?
#
loop_
_entity_poly.entity_id
_entity_poly.type
_entity_poly.pdbx_seq_one_letter_code
_entity_poly.pdbx_strand_id
1 'polypeptide(L)'
;MYKNDFFHQELFPLSEDKTEYYLLTDKYVSTIKIEDKDILKIEPEALTLLSQQAFHDASFFLRPAHQQQVAAILHDPQASENDKYVALQLLRNAEISARGILPNCQDTGTSTIVAKKGQRVWTDSDDAQVLSRGIYNTFHHDNLRHSQNAALDMYTEVNTGTNLPGQIDIFATPGAQYTFLFVNKGGGSANKAALYQETKAVLEPKKLKTFLIEKMRGLGTAACPPYHIAVRRT
;
A
#
# COMPACT_ATOMS: atom_id res chain seq x y z
N MET A 1 23.07 -7.51 25.10
CA MET A 1 23.92 -8.68 24.85
C MET A 1 23.09 -9.62 23.98
N TYR A 2 23.38 -9.72 22.68
CA TYR A 2 22.71 -10.70 21.84
C TYR A 2 23.22 -12.07 22.26
N LYS A 3 22.33 -12.93 22.74
CA LYS A 3 22.67 -14.36 22.88
C LYS A 3 23.00 -14.88 21.48
N ASN A 4 24.01 -15.68 21.34
CA ASN A 4 24.41 -16.32 20.07
C ASN A 4 23.43 -17.42 19.62
N ASP A 5 22.20 -17.39 20.12
CA ASP A 5 21.16 -18.34 19.74
C ASP A 5 20.53 -17.89 18.42
N PHE A 6 20.26 -18.83 17.53
CA PHE A 6 19.58 -18.56 16.28
C PHE A 6 18.20 -17.96 16.57
N PHE A 7 17.92 -16.81 15.95
CA PHE A 7 16.64 -16.15 16.00
C PHE A 7 16.23 -15.73 14.58
N HIS A 8 15.09 -16.23 14.11
CA HIS A 8 14.52 -15.80 12.86
C HIS A 8 13.72 -14.51 13.06
N GLN A 9 14.15 -13.45 12.39
CA GLN A 9 13.41 -12.20 12.38
C GLN A 9 12.56 -12.14 11.10
N GLU A 10 11.26 -12.24 11.28
CA GLU A 10 10.30 -12.19 10.19
C GLU A 10 10.27 -10.79 9.56
N LEU A 11 10.30 -10.72 8.22
CA LEU A 11 10.04 -9.50 7.48
C LEU A 11 8.52 -9.25 7.46
N PHE A 12 8.13 -8.01 7.73
CA PHE A 12 6.72 -7.60 7.79
C PHE A 12 5.87 -8.53 8.68
N PRO A 13 6.16 -8.60 10.00
CA PRO A 13 5.35 -9.40 10.90
C PRO A 13 3.90 -8.92 10.82
N LEU A 14 2.96 -9.89 10.73
CA LEU A 14 1.55 -9.58 10.74
C LEU A 14 1.14 -9.15 12.16
N SER A 15 0.47 -8.02 12.26
CA SER A 15 -0.21 -7.59 13.48
C SER A 15 -1.67 -8.07 13.45
N GLU A 16 -2.36 -7.94 14.58
CA GLU A 16 -3.79 -8.18 14.63
C GLU A 16 -4.52 -7.23 13.65
N ASP A 17 -5.22 -7.79 12.68
CA ASP A 17 -6.04 -7.03 11.74
C ASP A 17 -7.52 -7.10 12.19
N LYS A 18 -8.10 -5.92 12.46
CA LYS A 18 -9.50 -5.76 12.84
C LYS A 18 -10.37 -5.28 11.67
N THR A 19 -9.81 -5.21 10.47
CA THR A 19 -10.56 -4.83 9.29
C THR A 19 -11.57 -5.93 8.95
N GLU A 20 -12.81 -5.55 8.73
CA GLU A 20 -13.82 -6.48 8.25
C GLU A 20 -13.53 -6.87 6.80
N TYR A 21 -13.58 -8.18 6.54
CA TYR A 21 -13.41 -8.74 5.21
C TYR A 21 -14.76 -9.14 4.64
N TYR A 22 -14.94 -8.95 3.34
CA TYR A 22 -16.06 -9.51 2.61
C TYR A 22 -15.60 -10.61 1.65
N LEU A 23 -16.48 -11.55 1.37
CA LEU A 23 -16.22 -12.60 0.39
C LEU A 23 -16.29 -12.03 -1.02
N LEU A 24 -15.14 -11.98 -1.71
CA LEU A 24 -15.10 -11.53 -3.10
C LEU A 24 -15.66 -12.61 -4.04
N THR A 25 -15.22 -13.85 -3.88
CA THR A 25 -15.69 -15.00 -4.65
C THR A 25 -15.33 -16.31 -3.96
N ASP A 26 -16.14 -17.31 -4.11
CA ASP A 26 -15.86 -18.72 -3.77
C ASP A 26 -15.41 -19.54 -4.99
N LYS A 27 -15.46 -18.94 -6.17
CA LYS A 27 -14.99 -19.55 -7.42
C LYS A 27 -13.46 -19.50 -7.48
N TYR A 28 -12.88 -20.40 -8.25
CA TYR A 28 -11.45 -20.44 -8.53
C TYR A 28 -10.57 -20.75 -7.33
N VAL A 29 -11.16 -21.13 -6.20
CA VAL A 29 -10.46 -21.54 -4.98
C VAL A 29 -11.01 -22.87 -4.52
N SER A 30 -10.12 -23.82 -4.26
CA SER A 30 -10.49 -25.16 -3.80
C SER A 30 -9.45 -25.70 -2.82
N THR A 31 -9.82 -26.72 -2.08
CA THR A 31 -8.91 -27.48 -1.24
C THR A 31 -8.71 -28.85 -1.82
N ILE A 32 -7.45 -29.23 -2.02
CA ILE A 32 -7.08 -30.60 -2.42
C ILE A 32 -6.30 -31.25 -1.28
N LYS A 33 -6.42 -32.56 -1.15
CA LYS A 33 -5.73 -33.31 -0.12
C LYS A 33 -4.53 -34.03 -0.72
N ILE A 34 -3.36 -33.80 -0.16
CA ILE A 34 -2.14 -34.52 -0.48
C ILE A 34 -1.67 -35.19 0.79
N GLU A 35 -1.74 -36.53 0.82
CA GLU A 35 -1.55 -37.32 2.03
C GLU A 35 -2.53 -36.88 3.13
N ASP A 36 -2.00 -36.42 4.28
CA ASP A 36 -2.75 -35.94 5.43
C ASP A 36 -2.90 -34.41 5.47
N LYS A 37 -2.42 -33.69 4.45
CA LYS A 37 -2.39 -32.23 4.41
C LYS A 37 -3.37 -31.65 3.42
N ASP A 38 -4.09 -30.63 3.88
CA ASP A 38 -4.90 -29.79 3.02
C ASP A 38 -4.02 -28.74 2.34
N ILE A 39 -4.15 -28.69 1.01
CA ILE A 39 -3.47 -27.74 0.13
C ILE A 39 -4.53 -26.81 -0.45
N LEU A 40 -4.36 -25.52 -0.25
CA LEU A 40 -5.19 -24.50 -0.89
C LEU A 40 -4.78 -24.36 -2.35
N LYS A 41 -5.66 -24.72 -3.29
CA LYS A 41 -5.46 -24.52 -4.73
C LYS A 41 -6.19 -23.25 -5.16
N ILE A 42 -5.47 -22.36 -5.84
CA ILE A 42 -5.97 -21.09 -6.35
C ILE A 42 -5.72 -21.03 -7.85
N GLU A 43 -6.78 -20.87 -8.62
CA GLU A 43 -6.70 -20.67 -10.05
C GLU A 43 -6.25 -19.23 -10.38
N PRO A 44 -5.59 -18.99 -11.53
CA PRO A 44 -5.07 -17.66 -11.91
C PRO A 44 -6.12 -16.54 -11.89
N GLU A 45 -7.35 -16.89 -12.27
CA GLU A 45 -8.47 -15.94 -12.30
C GLU A 45 -8.78 -15.35 -10.93
N ALA A 46 -8.63 -16.12 -9.85
CA ALA A 46 -8.84 -15.61 -8.50
C ALA A 46 -7.84 -14.50 -8.14
N LEU A 47 -6.56 -14.68 -8.48
CA LEU A 47 -5.52 -13.68 -8.21
C LEU A 47 -5.71 -12.41 -9.06
N THR A 48 -6.10 -12.59 -10.33
CA THR A 48 -6.42 -11.45 -11.21
C THR A 48 -7.60 -10.66 -10.67
N LEU A 49 -8.69 -11.34 -10.30
CA LEU A 49 -9.90 -10.71 -9.75
C LEU A 49 -9.60 -10.02 -8.42
N LEU A 50 -8.86 -10.68 -7.52
CA LEU A 50 -8.45 -10.12 -6.24
C LEU A 50 -7.65 -8.83 -6.43
N SER A 51 -6.63 -8.86 -7.28
CA SER A 51 -5.79 -7.70 -7.56
C SER A 51 -6.61 -6.56 -8.18
N GLN A 52 -7.48 -6.87 -9.13
CA GLN A 52 -8.35 -5.90 -9.78
C GLN A 52 -9.27 -5.22 -8.76
N GLN A 53 -9.98 -5.97 -7.94
CA GLN A 53 -10.90 -5.43 -6.95
C GLN A 53 -10.18 -4.65 -5.84
N ALA A 54 -9.06 -5.17 -5.36
CA ALA A 54 -8.29 -4.51 -4.30
C ALA A 54 -7.75 -3.14 -4.74
N PHE A 55 -7.27 -3.01 -5.99
CA PHE A 55 -6.82 -1.72 -6.50
C PHE A 55 -7.97 -0.78 -6.85
N HIS A 56 -9.12 -1.31 -7.26
CA HIS A 56 -10.36 -0.53 -7.31
C HIS A 56 -10.69 0.06 -5.94
N ASP A 57 -10.81 -0.79 -4.91
CA ASP A 57 -11.13 -0.35 -3.55
C ASP A 57 -10.10 0.66 -3.01
N ALA A 58 -8.81 0.41 -3.21
CA ALA A 58 -7.75 1.33 -2.79
C ALA A 58 -7.79 2.69 -3.51
N SER A 59 -8.37 2.76 -4.71
CA SER A 59 -8.47 4.00 -5.50
C SER A 59 -9.72 4.82 -5.18
N PHE A 60 -10.79 4.18 -4.73
CA PHE A 60 -12.09 4.83 -4.54
C PHE A 60 -12.51 4.95 -3.08
N PHE A 61 -12.01 4.09 -2.19
CA PHE A 61 -12.41 4.08 -0.79
C PHE A 61 -11.25 4.44 0.14
N LEU A 62 -11.54 5.27 1.13
CA LEU A 62 -10.62 5.54 2.23
C LEU A 62 -11.06 4.77 3.48
N ARG A 63 -10.08 4.23 4.21
CA ARG A 63 -10.34 3.51 5.46
C ARG A 63 -11.05 4.42 6.48
N PRO A 64 -12.06 3.92 7.21
CA PRO A 64 -12.78 4.69 8.22
C PRO A 64 -11.86 5.33 9.28
N ALA A 65 -10.83 4.61 9.73
CA ALA A 65 -9.87 5.12 10.69
C ALA A 65 -9.08 6.34 10.15
N HIS A 66 -8.76 6.37 8.86
CA HIS A 66 -8.14 7.53 8.22
C HIS A 66 -9.11 8.70 8.15
N GLN A 67 -10.35 8.47 7.72
CA GLN A 67 -11.38 9.51 7.67
C GLN A 67 -11.65 10.12 9.04
N GLN A 68 -11.68 9.31 10.11
CA GLN A 68 -11.81 9.78 11.49
C GLN A 68 -10.64 10.69 11.91
N GLN A 69 -9.41 10.36 11.53
CA GLN A 69 -8.25 11.22 11.80
C GLN A 69 -8.34 12.56 11.06
N VAL A 70 -8.78 12.54 9.80
CA VAL A 70 -9.01 13.79 9.04
C VAL A 70 -10.15 14.60 9.66
N ALA A 71 -11.24 13.95 10.07
CA ALA A 71 -12.36 14.61 10.72
C ALA A 71 -11.99 15.25 12.06
N ALA A 72 -11.05 14.66 12.81
CA ALA A 72 -10.56 15.23 14.07
C ALA A 72 -9.92 16.62 13.89
N ILE A 73 -9.34 16.91 12.73
CA ILE A 73 -8.76 18.25 12.43
C ILE A 73 -9.82 19.34 12.48
N LEU A 74 -11.08 19.06 12.15
CA LEU A 74 -12.18 20.03 12.19
C LEU A 74 -12.43 20.59 13.60
N HIS A 75 -12.03 19.81 14.61
CA HIS A 75 -12.24 20.15 16.03
C HIS A 75 -10.93 20.44 16.77
N ASP A 76 -9.78 20.38 16.08
CA ASP A 76 -8.49 20.66 16.68
C ASP A 76 -8.35 22.17 16.94
N PRO A 77 -8.13 22.61 18.20
CA PRO A 77 -7.95 24.01 18.53
C PRO A 77 -6.65 24.61 17.98
N GLN A 78 -5.68 23.78 17.59
CA GLN A 78 -4.43 24.22 16.97
C GLN A 78 -4.53 24.34 15.43
N ALA A 79 -5.59 23.78 14.82
CA ALA A 79 -5.80 23.87 13.40
C ALA A 79 -6.28 25.27 12.99
N SER A 80 -5.66 25.83 11.96
CA SER A 80 -6.13 27.08 11.35
C SER A 80 -7.47 26.85 10.60
N GLU A 81 -8.16 27.92 10.27
CA GLU A 81 -9.38 27.84 9.45
C GLU A 81 -9.11 27.24 8.06
N ASN A 82 -7.90 27.48 7.51
CA ASN A 82 -7.50 26.84 6.27
C ASN A 82 -7.31 25.32 6.44
N ASP A 83 -6.71 24.86 7.53
CA ASP A 83 -6.53 23.42 7.79
C ASP A 83 -7.88 22.72 7.91
N LYS A 84 -8.84 23.32 8.63
CA LYS A 84 -10.20 22.81 8.76
C LYS A 84 -10.93 22.78 7.40
N TYR A 85 -10.77 23.84 6.60
CA TYR A 85 -11.35 23.88 5.26
C TYR A 85 -10.80 22.75 4.39
N VAL A 86 -9.49 22.54 4.37
CA VAL A 86 -8.85 21.47 3.62
C VAL A 86 -9.33 20.10 4.09
N ALA A 87 -9.37 19.87 5.41
CA ALA A 87 -9.87 18.63 5.98
C ALA A 87 -11.32 18.34 5.55
N LEU A 88 -12.19 19.36 5.56
CA LEU A 88 -13.56 19.22 5.07
C LEU A 88 -13.61 18.86 3.58
N GLN A 89 -12.76 19.46 2.73
CA GLN A 89 -12.72 19.11 1.32
C GLN A 89 -12.24 17.67 1.09
N LEU A 90 -11.26 17.19 1.87
CA LEU A 90 -10.80 15.80 1.80
C LEU A 90 -11.92 14.81 2.16
N LEU A 91 -12.73 15.10 3.19
CA LEU A 91 -13.86 14.26 3.56
C LEU A 91 -14.97 14.26 2.49
N ARG A 92 -15.27 15.42 1.93
CA ARG A 92 -16.22 15.53 0.80
C ARG A 92 -15.73 14.79 -0.44
N ASN A 93 -14.44 14.88 -0.72
CA ASN A 93 -13.83 14.13 -1.81
C ASN A 93 -13.94 12.61 -1.58
N ALA A 94 -13.73 12.14 -0.35
CA ALA A 94 -13.89 10.73 -0.01
C ALA A 94 -15.34 10.25 -0.23
N GLU A 95 -16.34 11.06 0.11
CA GLU A 95 -17.76 10.76 -0.16
C GLU A 95 -18.03 10.68 -1.67
N ILE A 96 -17.50 11.61 -2.46
CA ILE A 96 -17.66 11.63 -3.92
C ILE A 96 -16.99 10.40 -4.56
N SER A 97 -15.77 10.08 -4.16
CA SER A 97 -15.03 8.96 -4.72
C SER A 97 -15.68 7.61 -4.39
N ALA A 98 -16.31 7.49 -3.23
CA ALA A 98 -17.02 6.27 -2.84
C ALA A 98 -18.20 5.91 -3.78
N ARG A 99 -18.58 6.79 -4.69
CA ARG A 99 -19.57 6.50 -5.75
C ARG A 99 -18.99 5.68 -6.90
N GLY A 100 -17.68 5.43 -6.90
CA GLY A 100 -16.98 4.59 -7.89
C GLY A 100 -16.85 5.20 -9.29
N ILE A 101 -16.97 6.54 -9.42
CA ILE A 101 -16.89 7.23 -10.72
C ILE A 101 -15.55 7.98 -10.86
N LEU A 102 -15.17 8.72 -9.83
CA LEU A 102 -13.91 9.46 -9.77
C LEU A 102 -13.06 8.94 -8.61
N PRO A 103 -11.78 8.63 -8.84
CA PRO A 103 -10.91 8.16 -7.78
C PRO A 103 -10.65 9.24 -6.72
N ASN A 104 -10.17 8.83 -5.55
CA ASN A 104 -9.82 9.73 -4.45
C ASN A 104 -8.79 10.80 -4.83
N CYS A 105 -7.89 10.49 -5.76
CA CYS A 105 -6.84 11.39 -6.21
C CYS A 105 -6.52 11.14 -7.69
N GLN A 106 -6.17 12.20 -8.39
CA GLN A 106 -5.64 12.09 -9.76
C GLN A 106 -4.25 11.43 -9.82
N ASP A 107 -3.50 11.46 -8.72
CA ASP A 107 -2.21 10.76 -8.58
C ASP A 107 -2.49 9.34 -8.10
N THR A 108 -2.88 8.49 -9.04
CA THR A 108 -3.23 7.09 -8.82
C THR A 108 -2.01 6.20 -8.57
N GLY A 109 -0.81 6.70 -8.84
CA GLY A 109 0.47 6.22 -8.36
C GLY A 109 0.94 4.88 -8.91
N THR A 110 1.94 4.33 -8.22
CA THR A 110 2.49 3.00 -8.47
C THR A 110 1.75 1.97 -7.62
N SER A 111 1.30 0.89 -8.25
CA SER A 111 0.68 -0.23 -7.56
C SER A 111 1.75 -1.12 -6.93
N THR A 112 1.60 -1.39 -5.64
CA THR A 112 2.51 -2.24 -4.86
C THR A 112 1.72 -3.35 -4.19
N ILE A 113 2.22 -4.58 -4.30
CA ILE A 113 1.66 -5.76 -3.64
C ILE A 113 2.76 -6.36 -2.77
N VAL A 114 2.48 -6.50 -1.48
CA VAL A 114 3.30 -7.29 -0.56
C VAL A 114 2.48 -8.47 -0.10
N ALA A 115 2.96 -9.68 -0.35
CA ALA A 115 2.21 -10.88 -0.08
C ALA A 115 2.99 -11.91 0.73
N LYS A 116 2.26 -12.70 1.53
CA LYS A 116 2.77 -13.88 2.24
C LYS A 116 2.08 -15.11 1.73
N LYS A 117 2.81 -15.92 0.98
CA LYS A 117 2.32 -17.17 0.39
C LYS A 117 2.65 -18.35 1.29
N GLY A 118 1.62 -18.98 1.84
CA GLY A 118 1.77 -20.19 2.63
C GLY A 118 2.37 -21.33 1.81
N GLN A 119 3.22 -22.14 2.46
CA GLN A 119 3.86 -23.29 1.80
C GLN A 119 2.88 -24.38 1.34
N ARG A 120 1.63 -24.32 1.77
CA ARG A 120 0.53 -25.17 1.33
C ARG A 120 -0.48 -24.44 0.44
N VAL A 121 -0.02 -23.42 -0.26
CA VAL A 121 -0.79 -22.72 -1.30
C VAL A 121 -0.19 -23.08 -2.65
N TRP A 122 -1.02 -23.66 -3.51
CA TRP A 122 -0.64 -24.00 -4.87
C TRP A 122 -1.37 -23.09 -5.85
N THR A 123 -0.57 -22.35 -6.61
CA THR A 123 -1.01 -21.59 -7.78
C THR A 123 -0.26 -22.18 -8.98
N ASP A 124 -0.98 -22.60 -10.01
CA ASP A 124 -0.37 -23.15 -11.22
C ASP A 124 -0.17 -22.03 -12.25
N SER A 125 0.50 -20.95 -11.82
CA SER A 125 0.69 -19.75 -12.62
C SER A 125 1.88 -18.94 -12.15
N ASP A 126 2.34 -18.00 -12.98
CA ASP A 126 3.19 -16.89 -12.54
C ASP A 126 2.33 -15.88 -11.76
N ASP A 127 2.41 -15.94 -10.44
CA ASP A 127 1.61 -15.09 -9.54
C ASP A 127 1.83 -13.60 -9.83
N ALA A 128 3.06 -13.18 -10.15
CA ALA A 128 3.35 -11.78 -10.45
C ALA A 128 2.67 -11.35 -11.77
N GLN A 129 2.65 -12.22 -12.77
CA GLN A 129 1.99 -11.93 -14.04
C GLN A 129 0.47 -11.80 -13.89
N VAL A 130 -0.17 -12.72 -13.17
CA VAL A 130 -1.63 -12.68 -13.01
C VAL A 130 -2.10 -11.56 -12.10
N LEU A 131 -1.33 -11.23 -11.05
CA LEU A 131 -1.58 -10.05 -10.22
C LEU A 131 -1.40 -8.75 -11.01
N SER A 132 -0.38 -8.67 -11.87
CA SER A 132 -0.18 -7.54 -12.77
C SER A 132 -1.33 -7.38 -13.77
N ARG A 133 -1.94 -8.48 -14.21
CA ARG A 133 -3.15 -8.42 -15.05
C ARG A 133 -4.29 -7.72 -14.32
N GLY A 134 -4.49 -7.98 -13.03
CA GLY A 134 -5.49 -7.29 -12.23
C GLY A 134 -5.21 -5.79 -12.12
N ILE A 135 -3.94 -5.38 -11.88
CA ILE A 135 -3.54 -3.96 -11.90
C ILE A 135 -3.91 -3.32 -13.25
N TYR A 136 -3.49 -3.92 -14.35
CA TYR A 136 -3.79 -3.43 -15.69
C TYR A 136 -5.29 -3.24 -15.91
N ASN A 137 -6.10 -4.24 -15.54
CA ASN A 137 -7.55 -4.18 -15.70
C ASN A 137 -8.16 -3.01 -14.95
N THR A 138 -7.78 -2.80 -13.68
CA THR A 138 -8.28 -1.68 -12.87
C THR A 138 -7.95 -0.34 -13.52
N PHE A 139 -6.69 -0.10 -13.84
CA PHE A 139 -6.26 1.19 -14.40
C PHE A 139 -6.88 1.48 -15.76
N HIS A 140 -7.17 0.45 -16.53
CA HIS A 140 -7.77 0.59 -17.86
C HIS A 140 -9.30 0.76 -17.82
N HIS A 141 -9.99 0.02 -16.94
CA HIS A 141 -11.46 0.05 -16.90
C HIS A 141 -12.01 1.16 -16.03
N ASP A 142 -11.31 1.53 -14.95
CA ASP A 142 -11.80 2.52 -13.98
C ASP A 142 -11.35 3.95 -14.31
N ASN A 143 -10.83 4.18 -15.51
CA ASN A 143 -10.34 5.48 -15.97
C ASN A 143 -9.30 6.12 -15.02
N LEU A 144 -8.47 5.30 -14.40
CA LEU A 144 -7.38 5.78 -13.57
C LEU A 144 -6.26 6.33 -14.45
N ARG A 145 -5.59 7.38 -13.95
CA ARG A 145 -4.44 7.95 -14.66
C ARG A 145 -3.25 6.98 -14.62
N HIS A 146 -2.69 6.65 -15.76
CA HIS A 146 -1.45 5.89 -15.83
C HIS A 146 -0.28 6.76 -15.38
N SER A 147 0.24 6.50 -14.19
CA SER A 147 1.30 7.30 -13.54
C SER A 147 2.68 6.65 -13.64
N GLN A 148 2.75 5.39 -14.09
CA GLN A 148 4.00 4.65 -14.14
C GLN A 148 4.84 5.07 -15.35
N ASN A 149 6.04 5.58 -15.07
CA ASN A 149 7.05 5.87 -16.08
C ASN A 149 8.16 4.81 -16.04
N ALA A 150 8.76 4.57 -17.18
CA ALA A 150 9.94 3.75 -17.34
C ALA A 150 11.10 4.60 -17.87
N ALA A 151 12.29 4.45 -17.30
CA ALA A 151 13.51 5.06 -17.81
C ALA A 151 13.97 4.30 -19.05
N LEU A 152 14.15 5.00 -20.17
CA LEU A 152 14.73 4.46 -21.39
C LEU A 152 16.26 4.54 -21.35
N ASP A 153 16.76 5.60 -20.73
CA ASP A 153 18.17 5.86 -20.49
C ASP A 153 18.34 6.76 -19.26
N MET A 154 19.52 7.33 -19.03
CA MET A 154 19.81 8.20 -17.89
C MET A 154 19.02 9.54 -17.92
N TYR A 155 18.47 9.93 -19.04
CA TYR A 155 17.90 11.26 -19.25
C TYR A 155 16.47 11.24 -19.74
N THR A 156 15.98 10.10 -20.23
CA THR A 156 14.70 9.97 -20.92
C THR A 156 13.77 9.02 -20.18
N GLU A 157 12.58 9.49 -19.86
CA GLU A 157 11.49 8.68 -19.31
C GLU A 157 10.32 8.64 -20.29
N VAL A 158 9.57 7.54 -20.27
CA VAL A 158 8.34 7.38 -21.03
C VAL A 158 7.26 6.80 -20.13
N ASN A 159 6.04 7.31 -20.24
CA ASN A 159 4.90 6.70 -19.58
C ASN A 159 4.61 5.34 -20.22
N THR A 160 4.45 4.30 -19.39
CA THR A 160 4.27 2.92 -19.88
C THR A 160 2.91 2.69 -20.54
N GLY A 161 1.93 3.58 -20.32
CA GLY A 161 0.57 3.47 -20.86
C GLY A 161 -0.25 2.31 -20.29
N THR A 162 0.31 1.58 -19.32
CA THR A 162 -0.32 0.40 -18.72
C THR A 162 -0.37 0.44 -17.20
N ASN A 163 0.28 1.43 -16.61
CA ASN A 163 0.62 1.53 -15.18
C ASN A 163 1.44 0.34 -14.64
N LEU A 164 2.14 -0.35 -15.51
CA LEU A 164 3.06 -1.45 -15.19
C LEU A 164 4.51 -1.04 -15.50
N PRO A 165 5.52 -1.68 -14.87
CA PRO A 165 5.40 -2.74 -13.88
C PRO A 165 4.89 -2.22 -12.53
N GLY A 166 4.08 -3.03 -11.84
CA GLY A 166 3.83 -2.87 -10.42
C GLY A 166 4.99 -3.45 -9.60
N GLN A 167 5.12 -3.03 -8.35
CA GLN A 167 6.04 -3.70 -7.43
C GLN A 167 5.31 -4.86 -6.77
N ILE A 168 5.83 -6.09 -6.90
CA ILE A 168 5.23 -7.29 -6.34
C ILE A 168 6.29 -8.08 -5.57
N ASP A 169 6.12 -8.15 -4.25
CA ASP A 169 7.00 -8.88 -3.35
C ASP A 169 6.22 -10.02 -2.67
N ILE A 170 6.64 -11.26 -2.90
CA ILE A 170 5.98 -12.45 -2.35
C ILE A 170 6.93 -13.17 -1.41
N PHE A 171 6.56 -13.27 -0.13
CA PHE A 171 7.34 -13.93 0.91
C PHE A 171 6.72 -15.27 1.26
N ALA A 172 7.55 -16.29 1.38
CA ALA A 172 7.13 -17.59 1.86
C ALA A 172 6.80 -17.55 3.37
N THR A 173 5.74 -18.26 3.77
CA THR A 173 5.35 -18.39 5.17
C THR A 173 4.81 -19.81 5.44
N PRO A 174 4.82 -20.31 6.68
CA PRO A 174 4.13 -21.55 7.00
C PRO A 174 2.61 -21.47 6.78
N GLY A 175 1.97 -22.62 6.56
CA GLY A 175 0.51 -22.73 6.53
C GLY A 175 -0.10 -22.78 5.13
N ALA A 176 -1.41 -22.56 5.05
CA ALA A 176 -2.23 -22.66 3.84
C ALA A 176 -3.01 -21.35 3.57
N GLN A 177 -2.47 -20.23 4.01
CA GLN A 177 -3.05 -18.91 3.73
C GLN A 177 -2.19 -18.18 2.71
N TYR A 178 -2.85 -17.38 1.85
CA TYR A 178 -2.19 -16.42 0.98
C TYR A 178 -2.74 -15.04 1.33
N THR A 179 -1.91 -14.23 1.99
CA THR A 179 -2.29 -12.92 2.53
C THR A 179 -1.64 -11.83 1.72
N PHE A 180 -2.38 -10.76 1.43
CA PHE A 180 -1.93 -9.66 0.59
C PHE A 180 -2.13 -8.31 1.27
N LEU A 181 -1.20 -7.40 1.00
CA LEU A 181 -1.32 -5.97 1.23
C LEU A 181 -1.21 -5.25 -0.12
N PHE A 182 -2.27 -4.54 -0.50
CA PHE A 182 -2.32 -3.74 -1.72
C PHE A 182 -2.15 -2.28 -1.38
N VAL A 183 -1.27 -1.59 -2.08
CA VAL A 183 -0.95 -0.19 -1.85
C VAL A 183 -0.86 0.55 -3.19
N ASN A 184 -1.64 1.62 -3.33
CA ASN A 184 -1.40 2.62 -4.37
C ASN A 184 -0.57 3.76 -3.77
N LYS A 185 0.64 3.98 -4.28
CA LYS A 185 1.54 5.00 -3.79
C LYS A 185 1.73 6.10 -4.83
N GLY A 186 1.18 7.27 -4.55
CA GLY A 186 1.31 8.45 -5.40
C GLY A 186 2.76 8.94 -5.55
N GLY A 187 3.10 9.50 -6.71
CA GLY A 187 4.42 10.01 -7.02
C GLY A 187 4.83 11.17 -6.11
N GLY A 188 3.91 12.07 -5.77
CA GLY A 188 4.16 13.16 -4.82
C GLY A 188 4.60 12.64 -3.45
N SER A 189 3.93 11.61 -2.93
CA SER A 189 4.31 10.92 -1.69
C SER A 189 5.65 10.20 -1.82
N ALA A 190 5.92 9.53 -2.95
CA ALA A 190 7.18 8.84 -3.19
C ALA A 190 8.37 9.80 -3.18
N ASN A 191 8.22 10.98 -3.78
CA ASN A 191 9.25 12.02 -3.83
C ASN A 191 9.58 12.64 -2.46
N LYS A 192 8.79 12.36 -1.41
CA LYS A 192 9.07 12.80 -0.03
C LYS A 192 9.77 11.73 0.81
N ALA A 193 9.96 10.53 0.27
CA ALA A 193 10.80 9.54 0.94
C ALA A 193 12.27 10.02 0.93
N ALA A 194 12.91 9.98 2.09
CA ALA A 194 14.28 10.45 2.25
C ALA A 194 15.08 9.51 3.16
N LEU A 195 16.34 9.32 2.80
CA LEU A 195 17.33 8.62 3.60
C LEU A 195 18.32 9.64 4.20
N TYR A 196 18.48 9.61 5.51
CA TYR A 196 19.43 10.44 6.22
C TYR A 196 20.52 9.56 6.83
N GLN A 197 21.78 9.86 6.51
CA GLN A 197 22.92 9.24 7.14
C GLN A 197 23.44 10.14 8.25
N GLU A 198 23.28 9.70 9.48
CA GLU A 198 23.64 10.49 10.67
C GLU A 198 24.56 9.68 11.59
N THR A 199 25.32 10.38 12.39
CA THR A 199 26.15 9.73 13.40
C THR A 199 25.30 9.24 14.57
N LYS A 200 25.83 8.28 15.32
CA LYS A 200 25.18 7.74 16.53
C LYS A 200 24.81 8.82 17.55
N ALA A 201 25.43 10.00 17.49
CA ALA A 201 25.14 11.13 18.37
C ALA A 201 23.71 11.68 18.24
N VAL A 202 23.02 11.46 17.11
CA VAL A 202 21.62 11.83 16.91
C VAL A 202 20.66 10.95 17.72
N LEU A 203 21.08 9.77 18.16
CA LEU A 203 20.23 8.83 18.89
C LEU A 203 19.94 9.23 20.35
N GLU A 204 20.48 10.37 20.81
CA GLU A 204 20.07 10.95 22.08
C GLU A 204 18.63 11.49 21.94
N PRO A 205 17.70 11.19 22.89
CA PRO A 205 16.25 11.44 22.70
C PRO A 205 15.89 12.87 22.32
N LYS A 206 16.52 13.89 22.93
CA LYS A 206 16.25 15.29 22.61
C LYS A 206 16.73 15.65 21.21
N LYS A 207 17.94 15.22 20.85
CA LYS A 207 18.51 15.47 19.53
C LYS A 207 17.72 14.79 18.43
N LEU A 208 17.31 13.53 18.65
CA LEU A 208 16.49 12.79 17.70
C LEU A 208 15.14 13.49 17.49
N LYS A 209 14.49 13.93 18.56
CA LYS A 209 13.23 14.70 18.46
C LYS A 209 13.40 15.97 17.63
N THR A 210 14.44 16.75 17.92
CA THR A 210 14.72 18.01 17.19
C THR A 210 14.99 17.71 15.70
N PHE A 211 15.82 16.73 15.42
CA PHE A 211 16.13 16.27 14.07
C PHE A 211 14.85 15.87 13.31
N LEU A 212 14.00 15.02 13.89
CA LEU A 212 12.76 14.59 13.25
C LEU A 212 11.81 15.76 12.98
N ILE A 213 11.63 16.67 13.94
CA ILE A 213 10.79 17.86 13.75
C ILE A 213 11.30 18.71 12.58
N GLU A 214 12.61 18.94 12.51
CA GLU A 214 13.23 19.70 11.41
C GLU A 214 12.95 19.04 10.06
N LYS A 215 13.19 17.72 9.95
CA LYS A 215 12.95 16.98 8.69
C LYS A 215 11.47 16.94 8.30
N MET A 216 10.57 16.77 9.27
CA MET A 216 9.12 16.81 9.03
C MET A 216 8.66 18.18 8.51
N ARG A 217 9.15 19.29 9.12
CA ARG A 217 8.84 20.65 8.64
C ARG A 217 9.34 20.87 7.21
N GLY A 218 10.49 20.30 6.87
CA GLY A 218 11.07 20.38 5.53
C GLY A 218 10.29 19.63 4.44
N LEU A 219 9.30 18.78 4.76
CA LEU A 219 8.48 18.07 3.78
C LEU A 219 7.66 19.04 2.90
N GLY A 220 7.26 20.18 3.47
CA GLY A 220 6.41 21.16 2.76
C GLY A 220 5.02 20.61 2.44
N THR A 221 4.36 21.18 1.46
CA THR A 221 2.96 20.88 1.11
C THR A 221 2.78 20.15 -0.22
N ALA A 222 3.86 19.90 -0.96
CA ALA A 222 3.79 19.38 -2.34
C ALA A 222 3.21 17.96 -2.46
N ALA A 223 3.20 17.19 -1.36
CA ALA A 223 2.62 15.84 -1.33
C ALA A 223 1.26 15.79 -0.62
N CYS A 224 0.55 16.90 -0.58
CA CYS A 224 -0.83 17.03 -0.07
C CYS A 224 -1.00 16.58 1.39
N PRO A 225 -0.61 17.41 2.38
CA PRO A 225 -0.87 17.13 3.78
C PRO A 225 -2.38 17.01 4.07
N PRO A 226 -2.81 16.35 5.16
CA PRO A 226 -1.99 15.87 6.27
C PRO A 226 -1.23 14.57 5.93
N TYR A 227 -0.02 14.42 6.53
CA TYR A 227 0.85 13.29 6.25
C TYR A 227 0.76 12.18 7.28
N HIS A 228 0.79 10.93 6.80
CA HIS A 228 1.19 9.78 7.60
C HIS A 228 2.69 9.54 7.38
N ILE A 229 3.46 9.60 8.46
CA ILE A 229 4.92 9.51 8.38
C ILE A 229 5.38 8.24 9.08
N ALA A 230 6.15 7.42 8.36
CA ALA A 230 6.84 6.28 8.93
C ALA A 230 8.35 6.59 9.05
N VAL A 231 8.90 6.39 10.22
CA VAL A 231 10.34 6.54 10.49
C VAL A 231 10.92 5.18 10.82
N ARG A 232 11.92 4.76 10.07
CA ARG A 232 12.65 3.52 10.34
C ARG A 232 14.13 3.83 10.54
N ARG A 233 14.71 3.20 11.55
CA ARG A 233 16.16 3.11 11.72
C ARG A 233 16.66 1.81 11.11
N THR A 234 17.67 1.88 10.26
CA THR A 234 18.41 0.74 9.71
C THR A 234 19.76 0.60 10.40
#